data_590951cdbf08b297cbf692b0bf7508b5
#
_entry.id   590951cdbf08b297cbf692b0bf7508b5
#
_cell.length_a   1.000
_cell.length_b   1.000
_cell.length_c   1.000
_cell.angle_alpha   90.00
_cell.angle_beta   90.00
_cell.angle_gamma   90.00
#
_symmetry.space_group_name_H-M   'P 1'
#
loop_
_entity.id
_entity.type
_entity.pdbx_description
1 polymer ?
#
loop_
_entity_poly.entity_id
_entity_poly.type
_entity_poly.pdbx_seq_one_letter_code
_entity_poly.pdbx_strand_id
1 'polypeptide(L)'
;FPRTSYLNHIRIEERNAKLTHVLSADSTDELDLSKWNKIHLCEDSRKAVVSGGVSRKYVQEYLDYDKAGFLEIGISYPFPEQLVARFLEGVDEVLVIEELSPFIEREITYVCGKYNIKCKVLGKLTKDVQCAGENTAKSVREQLTKFGVAKDIDDETLKEVGEKPELPVRPPVLCAGCPHRASFYAVKQAMKEKEAVFCGDIGCYTLGNAKPLDMTDTCLCMGADVTIAQGLHRIEPEKVHFSFIGDSTFFASGITGVVNAVYNETDIVLIVLDNSTTAMTGHQPHPGTGVTMMDMVKKKDTNPKGEITHKISIEAVLKAIGVVSVEKVNPFELDKAIDA
;
A
#
# COMPACT_ATOMS: atom_id res chain seq x y z
N PHE A 1 24.23 -1.82 -25.02
CA PHE A 1 22.98 -2.05 -24.24
C PHE A 1 21.69 -1.61 -24.96
N PRO A 2 21.59 -0.50 -25.72
CA PRO A 2 20.33 -0.08 -26.35
C PRO A 2 19.70 -1.17 -27.24
N ARG A 3 20.51 -1.89 -28.04
CA ARG A 3 20.02 -2.99 -28.88
C ARG A 3 19.41 -4.14 -28.04
N THR A 4 20.05 -4.49 -26.93
CA THR A 4 19.55 -5.56 -26.05
C THR A 4 18.24 -5.15 -25.39
N SER A 5 18.13 -3.91 -24.94
CA SER A 5 16.88 -3.37 -24.35
C SER A 5 15.72 -3.39 -25.38
N TYR A 6 15.99 -3.00 -26.63
CA TYR A 6 15.01 -3.04 -27.71
C TYR A 6 14.53 -4.46 -28.00
N LEU A 7 15.47 -5.43 -28.14
CA LEU A 7 15.11 -6.83 -28.36
C LEU A 7 14.34 -7.43 -27.19
N ASN A 8 14.67 -7.06 -25.95
CA ASN A 8 13.93 -7.48 -24.79
C ASN A 8 12.53 -6.88 -24.75
N HIS A 9 12.36 -5.62 -25.18
CA HIS A 9 11.02 -5.02 -25.31
C HIS A 9 10.15 -5.79 -26.31
N ILE A 10 10.68 -6.13 -27.49
CA ILE A 10 9.96 -6.95 -28.46
C ILE A 10 9.50 -8.28 -27.82
N ARG A 11 10.40 -8.99 -27.11
CA ARG A 11 10.07 -10.25 -26.42
C ARG A 11 9.00 -10.07 -25.33
N ILE A 12 8.99 -8.93 -24.64
CA ILE A 12 7.97 -8.60 -23.64
C ILE A 12 6.62 -8.43 -24.31
N GLU A 13 6.54 -7.69 -25.41
CA GLU A 13 5.29 -7.49 -26.16
C GLU A 13 4.76 -8.82 -26.74
N GLU A 14 5.61 -9.65 -27.33
CA GLU A 14 5.24 -10.97 -27.79
C GLU A 14 4.71 -11.87 -26.65
N ARG A 15 5.37 -11.84 -25.50
CA ARG A 15 4.94 -12.58 -24.30
C ARG A 15 3.59 -12.07 -23.79
N ASN A 16 3.40 -10.77 -23.71
CA ASN A 16 2.14 -10.18 -23.25
C ASN A 16 0.99 -10.56 -24.19
N ALA A 17 1.21 -10.52 -25.51
CA ALA A 17 0.23 -10.97 -26.50
C ALA A 17 -0.16 -12.45 -26.32
N LYS A 18 0.83 -13.33 -26.10
CA LYS A 18 0.59 -14.75 -25.80
C LYS A 18 -0.20 -14.94 -24.50
N LEU A 19 0.17 -14.22 -23.43
CA LEU A 19 -0.53 -14.29 -22.14
C LEU A 19 -1.97 -13.79 -22.27
N THR A 20 -2.21 -12.71 -22.99
CA THR A 20 -3.57 -12.21 -23.24
C THR A 20 -4.42 -13.27 -23.94
N HIS A 21 -3.85 -13.96 -24.93
CA HIS A 21 -4.55 -15.04 -25.62
C HIS A 21 -4.86 -16.20 -24.69
N VAL A 22 -3.89 -16.67 -23.90
CA VAL A 22 -4.06 -17.79 -22.94
C VAL A 22 -5.08 -17.43 -21.84
N LEU A 23 -5.03 -16.20 -21.30
CA LEU A 23 -6.00 -15.73 -20.30
C LEU A 23 -7.43 -15.58 -20.84
N SER A 24 -7.57 -15.51 -22.16
CA SER A 24 -8.83 -15.38 -22.86
C SER A 24 -9.36 -16.71 -23.44
N ALA A 25 -8.55 -17.77 -23.46
CA ALA A 25 -8.94 -19.07 -23.99
C ALA A 25 -9.85 -19.83 -23.01
N ASP A 26 -10.81 -20.58 -23.55
CA ASP A 26 -11.48 -21.64 -22.81
C ASP A 26 -10.47 -22.78 -22.68
N SER A 27 -10.11 -23.12 -21.46
CA SER A 27 -8.95 -23.99 -21.21
C SER A 27 -9.14 -25.40 -21.72
N THR A 28 -8.32 -25.79 -22.70
CA THR A 28 -8.05 -27.20 -23.03
C THR A 28 -6.56 -27.51 -22.94
N ASP A 29 -5.68 -26.54 -22.64
CA ASP A 29 -4.23 -26.68 -22.67
C ASP A 29 -3.53 -26.63 -21.32
N GLU A 30 -2.29 -27.13 -21.27
CA GLU A 30 -1.43 -27.43 -20.12
C GLU A 30 -1.33 -26.36 -19.02
N LEU A 31 -1.72 -25.11 -19.28
CA LEU A 31 -1.84 -24.05 -18.27
C LEU A 31 -3.33 -23.70 -18.08
N ASP A 32 -4.03 -24.44 -17.24
CA ASP A 32 -5.40 -24.13 -16.87
C ASP A 32 -5.49 -22.82 -16.09
N LEU A 33 -5.56 -21.70 -16.82
CA LEU A 33 -5.75 -20.37 -16.27
C LEU A 33 -7.23 -20.00 -16.08
N SER A 34 -8.18 -20.83 -16.55
CA SER A 34 -9.62 -20.67 -16.33
C SER A 34 -9.98 -20.62 -14.85
N LYS A 35 -9.20 -21.30 -14.01
CA LYS A 35 -9.35 -21.22 -12.54
C LYS A 35 -9.09 -19.83 -11.95
N TRP A 36 -8.41 -18.95 -12.68
CA TRP A 36 -8.09 -17.59 -12.22
C TRP A 36 -9.12 -16.55 -12.65
N ASN A 37 -9.63 -16.66 -13.90
CA ASN A 37 -10.69 -15.84 -14.44
C ASN A 37 -11.91 -16.74 -14.67
N LYS A 38 -12.94 -16.64 -13.82
CA LYS A 38 -14.10 -17.55 -13.84
C LYS A 38 -15.33 -16.87 -14.37
N ILE A 39 -16.02 -17.55 -15.28
CA ILE A 39 -17.31 -17.12 -15.80
C ILE A 39 -18.42 -17.97 -15.18
N HIS A 40 -19.46 -17.29 -14.72
CA HIS A 40 -20.76 -17.84 -14.39
C HIS A 40 -21.78 -17.16 -15.30
N LEU A 41 -22.33 -17.93 -16.27
CA LEU A 41 -23.32 -17.42 -17.19
C LEU A 41 -24.72 -17.46 -16.56
N CYS A 42 -25.55 -16.51 -16.90
CA CYS A 42 -26.99 -16.49 -16.63
C CYS A 42 -27.72 -16.29 -17.95
N GLU A 43 -28.28 -17.35 -18.51
CA GLU A 43 -28.89 -17.33 -19.84
C GLU A 43 -30.18 -16.49 -19.92
N ASP A 44 -30.88 -16.39 -18.79
CA ASP A 44 -32.16 -15.66 -18.68
C ASP A 44 -31.99 -14.18 -18.33
N SER A 45 -30.77 -13.70 -18.13
CA SER A 45 -30.53 -12.31 -17.75
C SER A 45 -29.59 -11.59 -18.72
N ARG A 46 -29.94 -10.31 -18.97
CA ARG A 46 -29.08 -9.39 -19.73
C ARG A 46 -28.26 -8.48 -18.83
N LYS A 47 -28.17 -8.80 -17.53
CA LYS A 47 -27.33 -8.13 -16.55
C LYS A 47 -26.12 -8.98 -16.20
N ALA A 48 -25.01 -8.30 -15.94
CA ALA A 48 -23.79 -8.97 -15.50
C ALA A 48 -23.10 -8.17 -14.38
N VAL A 49 -22.28 -8.87 -13.60
CA VAL A 49 -21.36 -8.28 -12.62
C VAL A 49 -19.95 -8.72 -12.97
N VAL A 50 -19.00 -7.79 -12.87
CA VAL A 50 -17.56 -8.10 -12.98
C VAL A 50 -16.86 -7.60 -11.74
N SER A 51 -16.00 -8.42 -11.16
CA SER A 51 -15.25 -8.06 -9.97
C SER A 51 -13.88 -8.72 -9.91
N GLY A 52 -12.92 -8.01 -9.32
CA GLY A 52 -11.56 -8.49 -9.06
C GLY A 52 -11.15 -8.33 -7.60
N GLY A 53 -9.97 -8.87 -7.26
CA GLY A 53 -9.42 -8.74 -5.91
C GLY A 53 -10.31 -9.36 -4.83
N VAL A 54 -10.33 -8.75 -3.65
CA VAL A 54 -11.15 -9.22 -2.52
C VAL A 54 -12.64 -8.98 -2.75
N SER A 55 -13.00 -7.93 -3.47
CA SER A 55 -14.41 -7.58 -3.74
C SER A 55 -15.19 -8.72 -4.39
N ARG A 56 -14.52 -9.55 -5.23
CA ARG A 56 -15.15 -10.72 -5.83
C ARG A 56 -15.70 -11.71 -4.81
N LYS A 57 -15.12 -11.79 -3.60
CA LYS A 57 -15.58 -12.68 -2.55
C LYS A 57 -16.91 -12.22 -1.96
N TYR A 58 -17.06 -10.92 -1.77
CA TYR A 58 -18.34 -10.34 -1.36
C TYR A 58 -19.40 -10.49 -2.45
N VAL A 59 -19.03 -10.32 -3.73
CA VAL A 59 -19.96 -10.58 -4.83
C VAL A 59 -20.39 -12.03 -4.86
N GLN A 60 -19.50 -13.01 -4.70
CA GLN A 60 -19.84 -14.44 -4.61
C GLN A 60 -20.86 -14.75 -3.51
N GLU A 61 -20.77 -14.04 -2.39
CA GLU A 61 -21.66 -14.25 -1.24
C GLU A 61 -23.07 -13.72 -1.49
N TYR A 62 -23.18 -12.53 -2.09
CA TYR A 62 -24.45 -11.79 -2.17
C TYR A 62 -25.08 -11.74 -3.56
N LEU A 63 -24.42 -12.16 -4.62
CA LEU A 63 -24.96 -12.18 -5.97
C LEU A 63 -25.97 -13.33 -6.14
N ASP A 64 -27.13 -13.01 -6.67
CA ASP A 64 -28.08 -14.00 -7.16
C ASP A 64 -27.72 -14.39 -8.59
N TYR A 65 -27.25 -15.61 -8.78
CA TYR A 65 -26.79 -16.13 -10.05
C TYR A 65 -27.92 -16.39 -11.06
N ASP A 66 -29.17 -16.40 -10.61
CA ASP A 66 -30.34 -16.49 -11.49
C ASP A 66 -30.74 -15.11 -12.04
N LYS A 67 -30.21 -14.02 -11.46
CA LYS A 67 -30.49 -12.63 -11.88
C LYS A 67 -29.39 -11.99 -12.71
N ALA A 68 -28.15 -12.47 -12.66
CA ALA A 68 -27.04 -11.92 -13.43
C ALA A 68 -25.89 -12.88 -13.66
N GLY A 69 -25.24 -12.77 -14.80
CA GLY A 69 -23.94 -13.41 -15.02
C GLY A 69 -22.85 -12.79 -14.16
N PHE A 70 -21.80 -13.58 -13.86
CA PHE A 70 -20.67 -13.10 -13.08
C PHE A 70 -19.33 -13.45 -13.70
N LEU A 71 -18.47 -12.47 -13.92
CA LEU A 71 -17.08 -12.66 -14.32
C LEU A 71 -16.15 -12.28 -13.18
N GLU A 72 -15.41 -13.26 -12.67
CA GLU A 72 -14.36 -13.08 -11.68
C GLU A 72 -13.02 -12.84 -12.37
N ILE A 73 -12.44 -11.66 -12.19
CA ILE A 73 -11.10 -11.33 -12.67
C ILE A 73 -10.09 -11.65 -11.58
N GLY A 74 -9.36 -12.76 -11.75
CA GLY A 74 -8.27 -13.16 -10.87
C GLY A 74 -6.91 -12.67 -11.35
N ILE A 75 -6.72 -12.59 -12.69
CA ILE A 75 -5.55 -12.00 -13.33
C ILE A 75 -6.03 -10.83 -14.18
N SER A 76 -5.66 -9.62 -13.77
CA SER A 76 -6.08 -8.37 -14.41
C SER A 76 -5.05 -7.82 -15.43
N TYR A 77 -3.85 -8.36 -15.47
CA TYR A 77 -2.83 -7.92 -16.43
C TYR A 77 -1.98 -9.10 -16.94
N PRO A 78 -1.80 -9.27 -18.27
CA PRO A 78 -2.52 -8.53 -19.32
C PRO A 78 -4.05 -8.74 -19.19
N PHE A 79 -4.85 -7.73 -19.55
CA PHE A 79 -6.30 -7.82 -19.42
C PHE A 79 -6.88 -8.87 -20.37
N PRO A 80 -7.80 -9.74 -19.92
CA PRO A 80 -8.36 -10.83 -20.75
C PRO A 80 -9.47 -10.32 -21.68
N GLU A 81 -9.11 -9.44 -22.62
CA GLU A 81 -10.07 -8.71 -23.47
C GLU A 81 -11.08 -9.60 -24.21
N GLN A 82 -10.59 -10.71 -24.82
CA GLN A 82 -11.46 -11.60 -25.59
C GLN A 82 -12.44 -12.38 -24.68
N LEU A 83 -11.99 -12.74 -23.47
CA LEU A 83 -12.85 -13.37 -22.46
C LEU A 83 -13.97 -12.41 -22.05
N VAL A 84 -13.61 -11.16 -21.74
CA VAL A 84 -14.57 -10.10 -21.39
C VAL A 84 -15.52 -9.81 -22.55
N ALA A 85 -15.02 -9.72 -23.79
CA ALA A 85 -15.84 -9.49 -24.95
C ALA A 85 -16.91 -10.59 -25.13
N ARG A 86 -16.53 -11.86 -25.06
CA ARG A 86 -17.46 -13.00 -25.12
C ARG A 86 -18.47 -12.99 -23.96
N PHE A 87 -18.00 -12.72 -22.74
CA PHE A 87 -18.87 -12.65 -21.57
C PHE A 87 -19.95 -11.56 -21.69
N LEU A 88 -19.62 -10.45 -22.34
CA LEU A 88 -20.54 -9.32 -22.51
C LEU A 88 -21.44 -9.45 -23.76
N GLU A 89 -21.32 -10.49 -24.56
CA GLU A 89 -22.23 -10.75 -25.68
C GLU A 89 -23.66 -10.92 -25.16
N GLY A 90 -24.58 -10.05 -25.62
CA GLY A 90 -25.96 -10.08 -25.18
C GLY A 90 -26.25 -9.43 -23.83
N VAL A 91 -25.24 -8.89 -23.15
CA VAL A 91 -25.40 -8.17 -21.88
C VAL A 91 -25.75 -6.70 -22.18
N ASP A 92 -26.83 -6.18 -21.58
CA ASP A 92 -27.23 -4.79 -21.71
C ASP A 92 -26.56 -3.87 -20.67
N GLU A 93 -26.41 -4.36 -19.45
CA GLU A 93 -25.83 -3.60 -18.34
C GLU A 93 -24.82 -4.46 -17.55
N VAL A 94 -23.65 -3.92 -17.27
CA VAL A 94 -22.64 -4.55 -16.43
C VAL A 94 -22.25 -3.65 -15.26
N LEU A 95 -22.29 -4.20 -14.04
CA LEU A 95 -21.82 -3.54 -12.82
C LEU A 95 -20.42 -4.01 -12.51
N VAL A 96 -19.48 -3.09 -12.41
CA VAL A 96 -18.07 -3.38 -12.07
C VAL A 96 -17.81 -2.99 -10.62
N ILE A 97 -17.45 -3.99 -9.79
CA ILE A 97 -17.15 -3.81 -8.36
C ILE A 97 -15.67 -4.11 -8.13
N GLU A 98 -14.88 -3.09 -7.83
CA GLU A 98 -13.44 -3.19 -7.62
C GLU A 98 -12.93 -2.22 -6.55
N GLU A 99 -11.76 -2.48 -5.99
CA GLU A 99 -11.10 -1.62 -5.00
C GLU A 99 -10.35 -0.46 -5.65
N LEU A 100 -10.18 0.62 -4.90
CA LEU A 100 -9.36 1.78 -5.25
C LEU A 100 -9.74 2.41 -6.61
N SER A 101 -8.80 2.43 -7.57
CA SER A 101 -8.98 3.05 -8.87
C SER A 101 -9.80 2.18 -9.82
N PRO A 102 -10.59 2.78 -10.73
CA PRO A 102 -11.43 2.05 -11.69
C PRO A 102 -10.59 1.47 -12.84
N PHE A 103 -9.82 0.44 -12.56
CA PHE A 103 -8.98 -0.24 -13.55
C PHE A 103 -9.82 -1.17 -14.42
N ILE A 104 -10.54 -2.11 -13.81
CA ILE A 104 -11.36 -3.10 -14.52
C ILE A 104 -12.49 -2.39 -15.31
N GLU A 105 -13.11 -1.39 -14.72
CA GLU A 105 -14.17 -0.62 -15.39
C GLU A 105 -13.67 0.09 -16.67
N ARG A 106 -12.45 0.67 -16.61
CA ARG A 106 -11.83 1.29 -17.80
C ARG A 106 -11.50 0.29 -18.87
N GLU A 107 -10.94 -0.84 -18.50
CA GLU A 107 -10.61 -1.93 -19.44
C GLU A 107 -11.89 -2.50 -20.08
N ILE A 108 -12.96 -2.71 -19.33
CA ILE A 108 -14.26 -3.15 -19.85
C ILE A 108 -14.83 -2.09 -20.83
N THR A 109 -14.77 -0.81 -20.46
CA THR A 109 -15.21 0.27 -21.33
C THR A 109 -14.42 0.30 -22.64
N TYR A 110 -13.11 0.09 -22.57
CA TYR A 110 -12.25 -0.04 -23.75
C TYR A 110 -12.64 -1.27 -24.61
N VAL A 111 -12.87 -2.42 -24.00
CA VAL A 111 -13.31 -3.64 -24.68
C VAL A 111 -14.64 -3.42 -25.37
N CYS A 112 -15.62 -2.80 -24.70
CA CYS A 112 -16.91 -2.47 -25.31
C CYS A 112 -16.72 -1.61 -26.57
N GLY A 113 -15.87 -0.58 -26.51
CA GLY A 113 -15.54 0.25 -27.67
C GLY A 113 -14.82 -0.50 -28.79
N LYS A 114 -13.80 -1.28 -28.45
CA LYS A 114 -12.96 -2.04 -29.39
C LYS A 114 -13.74 -3.09 -30.17
N TYR A 115 -14.65 -3.80 -29.50
CA TYR A 115 -15.44 -4.90 -30.07
C TYR A 115 -16.86 -4.50 -30.48
N ASN A 116 -17.22 -3.19 -30.41
CA ASN A 116 -18.53 -2.65 -30.71
C ASN A 116 -19.67 -3.30 -29.90
N ILE A 117 -19.42 -3.62 -28.62
CA ILE A 117 -20.39 -4.22 -27.72
C ILE A 117 -21.28 -3.10 -27.15
N LYS A 118 -22.59 -3.23 -27.33
CA LYS A 118 -23.58 -2.29 -26.78
C LYS A 118 -23.96 -2.72 -25.36
N CYS A 119 -23.10 -2.43 -24.40
CA CYS A 119 -23.30 -2.70 -22.99
C CYS A 119 -23.10 -1.42 -22.19
N LYS A 120 -24.02 -1.10 -21.30
CA LYS A 120 -23.88 0.03 -20.38
C LYS A 120 -23.01 -0.39 -19.20
N VAL A 121 -21.84 0.22 -19.09
CA VAL A 121 -20.88 -0.05 -18.00
C VAL A 121 -21.17 0.86 -16.82
N LEU A 122 -21.42 0.29 -15.67
CA LEU A 122 -21.69 0.95 -14.40
C LEU A 122 -20.58 0.60 -13.40
N GLY A 123 -20.13 1.58 -12.60
CA GLY A 123 -19.07 1.36 -11.63
C GLY A 123 -18.69 2.63 -10.89
N LYS A 124 -17.41 2.82 -10.66
CA LYS A 124 -16.88 4.02 -9.98
C LYS A 124 -16.95 5.28 -10.84
N LEU A 125 -16.74 5.16 -12.16
CA LEU A 125 -16.78 6.29 -13.09
C LEU A 125 -18.21 6.86 -13.23
N THR A 126 -19.20 6.00 -13.11
CA THR A 126 -20.63 6.39 -13.12
C THR A 126 -21.16 6.69 -11.73
N LYS A 127 -20.35 6.50 -10.66
CA LYS A 127 -20.71 6.65 -9.24
C LYS A 127 -21.80 5.67 -8.75
N ASP A 128 -21.98 4.57 -9.43
CA ASP A 128 -22.82 3.47 -8.98
C ASP A 128 -22.11 2.59 -7.91
N VAL A 129 -20.79 2.63 -7.90
CA VAL A 129 -19.92 2.03 -6.89
C VAL A 129 -19.14 3.14 -6.17
N GLN A 130 -18.94 3.00 -4.87
CA GLN A 130 -18.20 3.99 -4.08
C GLN A 130 -16.78 4.21 -4.59
N CYS A 131 -16.36 5.48 -4.71
CA CYS A 131 -15.04 5.84 -5.22
C CYS A 131 -13.94 5.82 -4.17
N ALA A 132 -14.30 5.87 -2.89
CA ALA A 132 -13.39 5.94 -1.77
C ALA A 132 -13.82 4.99 -0.65
N GLY A 133 -12.85 4.61 0.17
CA GLY A 133 -13.05 3.65 1.24
C GLY A 133 -12.94 2.20 0.75
N GLU A 134 -12.98 1.30 1.70
CA GLU A 134 -12.92 -0.15 1.49
C GLU A 134 -14.29 -0.70 1.09
N ASN A 135 -14.31 -1.66 0.17
CA ASN A 135 -15.51 -2.45 -0.07
C ASN A 135 -15.72 -3.43 1.09
N THR A 136 -16.92 -3.45 1.61
CA THR A 136 -17.33 -4.36 2.68
C THR A 136 -18.47 -5.24 2.19
N ALA A 137 -18.76 -6.32 2.92
CA ALA A 137 -19.93 -7.17 2.69
C ALA A 137 -21.22 -6.32 2.57
N LYS A 138 -21.38 -5.35 3.49
CA LYS A 138 -22.53 -4.43 3.48
C LYS A 138 -22.57 -3.57 2.23
N SER A 139 -21.47 -2.87 1.90
CA SER A 139 -21.45 -1.95 0.75
C SER A 139 -21.65 -2.68 -0.58
N VAL A 140 -21.05 -3.88 -0.74
CA VAL A 140 -21.24 -4.69 -1.96
C VAL A 140 -22.67 -5.20 -2.06
N ARG A 141 -23.27 -5.67 -0.96
CA ARG A 141 -24.69 -6.06 -0.94
C ARG A 141 -25.60 -4.90 -1.33
N GLU A 142 -25.38 -3.70 -0.80
CA GLU A 142 -26.16 -2.51 -1.15
C GLU A 142 -26.02 -2.16 -2.65
N GLN A 143 -24.82 -2.26 -3.23
CA GLN A 143 -24.58 -2.04 -4.65
C GLN A 143 -25.31 -3.07 -5.52
N LEU A 144 -25.22 -4.35 -5.17
CA LEU A 144 -25.95 -5.43 -5.87
C LEU A 144 -27.45 -5.28 -5.76
N THR A 145 -27.96 -4.85 -4.59
CA THR A 145 -29.40 -4.58 -4.37
C THR A 145 -29.87 -3.42 -5.23
N LYS A 146 -29.14 -2.31 -5.26
CA LYS A 146 -29.43 -1.17 -6.11
C LYS A 146 -29.44 -1.54 -7.61
N PHE A 147 -28.55 -2.42 -8.01
CA PHE A 147 -28.50 -2.95 -9.38
C PHE A 147 -29.59 -4.00 -9.65
N GLY A 148 -30.23 -4.53 -8.62
CA GLY A 148 -31.35 -5.47 -8.72
C GLY A 148 -30.95 -6.93 -8.91
N VAL A 149 -29.75 -7.30 -8.47
CA VAL A 149 -29.17 -8.64 -8.66
C VAL A 149 -28.70 -9.30 -7.35
N ALA A 150 -29.03 -8.72 -6.21
CA ALA A 150 -28.69 -9.32 -4.91
C ALA A 150 -29.60 -10.53 -4.62
N LYS A 151 -29.05 -11.50 -3.85
CA LYS A 151 -29.84 -12.55 -3.21
C LYS A 151 -30.85 -11.95 -2.26
N ASP A 152 -32.04 -12.52 -2.23
CA ASP A 152 -33.02 -12.27 -1.19
C ASP A 152 -32.53 -12.96 0.09
N ILE A 153 -31.95 -12.20 1.00
CA ILE A 153 -31.52 -12.70 2.32
C ILE A 153 -32.62 -12.34 3.29
N ASP A 154 -33.11 -13.35 4.00
CA ASP A 154 -34.14 -13.16 5.02
C ASP A 154 -33.63 -12.23 6.11
N ASP A 155 -34.37 -11.16 6.37
CA ASP A 155 -34.03 -10.14 7.39
C ASP A 155 -33.91 -10.71 8.81
N GLU A 156 -34.43 -11.90 9.07
CA GLU A 156 -34.30 -12.59 10.36
C GLU A 156 -32.84 -12.97 10.63
N THR A 157 -32.08 -13.44 9.62
CA THR A 157 -30.67 -13.78 9.74
C THR A 157 -29.81 -12.55 10.08
N LEU A 158 -30.27 -11.34 9.73
CA LEU A 158 -29.59 -10.08 10.04
C LEU A 158 -30.02 -9.51 11.41
N LYS A 159 -31.20 -9.88 11.90
CA LYS A 159 -31.72 -9.43 13.20
C LYS A 159 -31.13 -10.20 14.39
N GLU A 160 -30.58 -11.40 14.18
CA GLU A 160 -29.90 -12.17 15.23
C GLU A 160 -28.57 -11.49 15.70
N VAL A 161 -28.02 -10.63 14.91
CA VAL A 161 -26.90 -9.76 15.33
C VAL A 161 -27.52 -8.52 15.98
N GLY A 162 -27.82 -8.59 17.27
CA GLY A 162 -28.39 -7.48 18.06
C GLY A 162 -27.70 -6.14 17.81
N GLU A 163 -28.27 -5.04 18.32
CA GLU A 163 -27.68 -3.71 18.15
C GLU A 163 -26.18 -3.72 18.44
N LYS A 164 -25.41 -3.32 17.46
CA LYS A 164 -23.96 -3.28 17.57
C LYS A 164 -23.57 -2.30 18.67
N PRO A 165 -22.92 -2.75 19.75
CA PRO A 165 -22.54 -1.84 20.82
C PRO A 165 -21.63 -0.71 20.27
N GLU A 166 -21.81 0.50 20.75
CA GLU A 166 -20.87 1.58 20.48
C GLU A 166 -19.51 1.21 21.08
N LEU A 167 -18.55 0.95 20.21
CA LEU A 167 -17.18 0.68 20.60
C LEU A 167 -16.36 1.97 20.54
N PRO A 168 -15.49 2.24 21.53
CA PRO A 168 -14.60 3.38 21.46
C PRO A 168 -13.66 3.27 20.27
N VAL A 169 -13.43 4.38 19.59
CA VAL A 169 -12.45 4.45 18.50
C VAL A 169 -11.06 4.14 19.07
N ARG A 170 -10.38 3.16 18.49
CA ARG A 170 -9.03 2.75 18.87
C ARG A 170 -8.09 2.94 17.68
N PRO A 171 -7.62 4.19 17.45
CA PRO A 171 -6.65 4.42 16.39
C PRO A 171 -5.33 3.70 16.70
N PRO A 172 -4.54 3.34 15.69
CA PRO A 172 -3.20 2.83 15.92
C PRO A 172 -2.36 3.88 16.65
N VAL A 173 -1.60 3.43 17.65
CA VAL A 173 -0.73 4.28 18.48
C VAL A 173 0.62 3.62 18.67
N LEU A 174 1.66 4.42 18.98
CA LEU A 174 2.95 3.90 19.39
C LEU A 174 2.81 3.01 20.64
N CYS A 175 3.55 1.93 20.70
CA CYS A 175 3.52 0.98 21.83
C CYS A 175 3.82 1.68 23.17
N ALA A 176 3.32 1.11 24.26
CA ALA A 176 3.70 1.54 25.60
C ALA A 176 5.21 1.30 25.82
N GLY A 177 5.93 2.31 26.35
CA GLY A 177 7.39 2.21 26.56
C GLY A 177 8.22 2.24 25.26
N CYS A 178 7.63 2.62 24.12
CA CYS A 178 8.35 2.73 22.86
C CYS A 178 9.42 3.84 22.91
N PRO A 179 10.67 3.59 22.50
CA PRO A 179 11.72 4.62 22.47
C PRO A 179 11.38 5.78 21.54
N HIS A 180 10.62 5.56 20.47
CA HIS A 180 10.17 6.62 19.58
C HIS A 180 9.32 7.67 20.30
N ARG A 181 8.48 7.25 21.29
CA ARG A 181 7.72 8.19 22.12
C ARG A 181 8.64 9.13 22.89
N ALA A 182 9.69 8.58 23.47
CA ALA A 182 10.65 9.36 24.23
C ALA A 182 11.41 10.35 23.36
N SER A 183 11.85 9.90 22.16
CA SER A 183 12.51 10.79 21.18
C SER A 183 11.63 11.95 20.76
N PHE A 184 10.38 11.68 20.36
CA PHE A 184 9.44 12.75 20.01
C PHE A 184 9.14 13.69 21.17
N TYR A 185 8.99 13.13 22.37
CA TYR A 185 8.74 13.94 23.55
C TYR A 185 9.93 14.87 23.87
N ALA A 186 11.17 14.36 23.77
CA ALA A 186 12.37 15.16 24.00
C ALA A 186 12.44 16.34 23.02
N VAL A 187 12.29 16.09 21.73
CA VAL A 187 12.29 17.14 20.70
C VAL A 187 11.14 18.13 20.93
N LYS A 188 9.96 17.66 21.30
CA LYS A 188 8.81 18.53 21.62
C LYS A 188 9.12 19.46 22.79
N GLN A 189 9.83 18.99 23.82
CA GLN A 189 10.24 19.84 24.93
C GLN A 189 11.32 20.84 24.53
N ALA A 190 12.32 20.40 23.76
CA ALA A 190 13.39 21.27 23.26
C ALA A 190 12.87 22.40 22.36
N MET A 191 11.81 22.14 21.60
CA MET A 191 11.19 23.09 20.65
C MET A 191 10.00 23.86 21.21
N LYS A 192 9.69 23.75 22.51
CA LYS A 192 8.47 24.33 23.11
C LYS A 192 8.30 25.85 22.86
N GLU A 193 9.41 26.58 22.74
CA GLU A 193 9.43 28.04 22.56
C GLU A 193 10.01 28.46 21.20
N LYS A 194 10.20 27.52 20.28
CA LYS A 194 10.78 27.75 18.95
C LYS A 194 9.84 27.25 17.86
N GLU A 195 9.83 27.95 16.75
CA GLU A 195 9.14 27.46 15.56
C GLU A 195 9.93 26.33 14.90
N ALA A 196 9.30 25.19 14.71
CA ALA A 196 9.91 24.03 14.10
C ALA A 196 8.94 23.35 13.14
N VAL A 197 9.50 22.62 12.16
CA VAL A 197 8.76 21.77 11.24
C VAL A 197 9.29 20.34 11.35
N PHE A 198 8.38 19.38 11.48
CA PHE A 198 8.68 17.99 11.73
C PHE A 198 8.38 17.15 10.49
N CYS A 199 9.40 16.81 9.72
CA CYS A 199 9.28 15.95 8.55
C CYS A 199 9.44 14.49 8.98
N GLY A 200 8.40 13.71 8.78
CA GLY A 200 8.35 12.29 9.16
C GLY A 200 8.56 11.35 8.00
N ASP A 201 9.10 10.20 8.32
CA ASP A 201 9.28 9.04 7.45
C ASP A 201 8.17 8.00 7.70
N ILE A 202 8.10 6.94 6.90
CA ILE A 202 7.11 5.86 7.03
C ILE A 202 7.69 4.68 7.82
N GLY A 203 7.09 4.44 8.97
CA GLY A 203 7.40 3.36 9.90
C GLY A 203 6.53 3.46 11.14
N CYS A 204 6.86 2.77 12.23
CA CYS A 204 6.15 2.92 13.51
C CYS A 204 6.09 4.39 13.98
N TYR A 205 7.13 5.12 13.70
CA TYR A 205 7.27 6.54 14.09
C TYR A 205 6.35 7.48 13.28
N THR A 206 5.75 7.05 12.16
CA THR A 206 4.66 7.81 11.51
C THR A 206 3.52 8.09 12.52
N LEU A 207 3.32 7.19 13.49
CA LEU A 207 2.33 7.34 14.55
C LEU A 207 2.68 8.45 15.56
N GLY A 208 3.82 9.11 15.42
CA GLY A 208 4.17 10.34 16.13
C GLY A 208 3.30 11.53 15.76
N ASN A 209 2.54 11.46 14.67
CA ASN A 209 1.56 12.46 14.26
C ASN A 209 0.36 12.55 15.21
N ALA A 210 0.07 11.45 15.94
CA ALA A 210 -1.09 11.39 16.81
C ALA A 210 -0.89 12.18 18.12
N LYS A 211 -1.97 12.82 18.58
CA LYS A 211 -1.96 13.47 19.91
C LYS A 211 -1.70 12.44 21.02
N PRO A 212 -0.98 12.79 22.09
CA PRO A 212 -0.52 14.16 22.45
C PRO A 212 0.84 14.54 21.85
N LEU A 213 1.49 13.66 21.05
CA LEU A 213 2.81 13.96 20.48
C LEU A 213 2.72 15.07 19.44
N ASP A 214 1.95 14.85 18.38
CA ASP A 214 1.76 15.84 17.30
C ASP A 214 3.09 16.33 16.73
N MET A 215 3.94 15.37 16.35
CA MET A 215 5.35 15.57 16.00
C MET A 215 5.68 15.13 14.57
N THR A 216 4.70 15.23 13.67
CA THR A 216 4.88 14.93 12.25
C THR A 216 3.96 15.81 11.41
N ASP A 217 4.52 16.82 10.76
CA ASP A 217 3.80 17.75 9.89
C ASP A 217 3.69 17.22 8.46
N THR A 218 4.72 16.51 7.99
CA THR A 218 4.76 15.94 6.64
C THR A 218 5.13 14.47 6.67
N CYS A 219 4.51 13.67 5.79
CA CYS A 219 4.85 12.27 5.58
C CYS A 219 4.43 11.87 4.16
N LEU A 220 5.37 11.38 3.34
CA LEU A 220 5.09 11.02 1.94
C LEU A 220 5.48 9.58 1.61
N CYS A 221 6.78 9.27 1.61
CA CYS A 221 7.32 7.94 1.34
C CYS A 221 8.62 7.72 2.11
N MET A 222 9.09 6.47 2.17
CA MET A 222 10.29 6.12 2.92
C MET A 222 11.52 6.89 2.42
N GLY A 223 12.14 7.66 3.33
CA GLY A 223 13.32 8.50 3.08
C GLY A 223 13.03 9.88 2.50
N ALA A 224 11.77 10.25 2.29
CA ALA A 224 11.40 11.58 1.79
C ALA A 224 11.51 12.68 2.85
N ASP A 225 11.46 12.33 4.12
CA ASP A 225 11.59 13.24 5.26
C ASP A 225 12.83 14.14 5.16
N VAL A 226 13.99 13.55 4.86
CA VAL A 226 15.26 14.28 4.71
C VAL A 226 15.18 15.30 3.57
N THR A 227 14.61 14.92 2.44
CA THR A 227 14.53 15.79 1.26
C THR A 227 13.42 16.84 1.37
N ILE A 228 12.33 16.52 2.04
CA ILE A 228 11.25 17.48 2.36
C ILE A 228 11.79 18.55 3.32
N ALA A 229 12.50 18.16 4.39
CA ALA A 229 13.11 19.09 5.34
C ALA A 229 14.05 20.07 4.64
N GLN A 230 14.89 19.59 3.71
CA GLN A 230 15.77 20.44 2.89
C GLN A 230 14.98 21.44 2.05
N GLY A 231 13.92 20.99 1.39
CA GLY A 231 13.08 21.85 0.57
C GLY A 231 12.39 22.94 1.37
N LEU A 232 11.83 22.58 2.54
CA LEU A 232 11.16 23.51 3.44
C LEU A 232 12.13 24.52 4.06
N HIS A 233 13.32 24.08 4.44
CA HIS A 233 14.36 24.97 4.96
C HIS A 233 14.74 26.09 3.95
N ARG A 234 14.70 25.80 2.65
CA ARG A 234 14.96 26.83 1.61
C ARG A 234 13.87 27.90 1.53
N ILE A 235 12.66 27.58 1.95
CA ILE A 235 11.49 28.49 1.89
C ILE A 235 11.28 29.21 3.22
N GLU A 236 11.55 28.53 4.32
CA GLU A 236 11.34 29.02 5.69
C GLU A 236 12.63 28.86 6.53
N PRO A 237 13.73 29.54 6.17
CA PRO A 237 15.05 29.34 6.80
C PRO A 237 15.10 29.79 8.27
N GLU A 238 14.11 30.55 8.73
CA GLU A 238 13.99 31.01 10.11
C GLU A 238 13.47 29.92 11.08
N LYS A 239 12.87 28.86 10.56
CA LYS A 239 12.37 27.73 11.36
C LYS A 239 13.41 26.62 11.48
N VAL A 240 13.32 25.85 12.55
CA VAL A 240 14.14 24.64 12.71
C VAL A 240 13.46 23.47 12.00
N HIS A 241 14.15 22.83 11.06
CA HIS A 241 13.61 21.72 10.29
C HIS A 241 14.17 20.40 10.79
N PHE A 242 13.28 19.55 11.31
CA PHE A 242 13.61 18.20 11.73
C PHE A 242 13.23 17.19 10.66
N SER A 243 14.07 16.18 10.52
CA SER A 243 13.80 14.97 9.74
C SER A 243 13.89 13.77 10.67
N PHE A 244 12.79 13.02 10.82
CA PHE A 244 12.72 11.81 11.62
C PHE A 244 12.72 10.59 10.70
N ILE A 245 13.80 9.83 10.70
CA ILE A 245 13.98 8.66 9.86
C ILE A 245 14.25 7.41 10.68
N GLY A 246 13.71 6.26 10.28
CA GLY A 246 14.07 4.98 10.89
C GLY A 246 15.44 4.48 10.44
N ASP A 247 16.07 3.66 11.28
CA ASP A 247 17.37 3.03 11.00
C ASP A 247 17.37 2.20 9.72
N SER A 248 16.32 1.42 9.48
CA SER A 248 16.16 0.64 8.25
C SER A 248 16.04 1.56 7.02
N THR A 249 15.19 2.58 7.08
CA THR A 249 15.01 3.53 5.98
C THR A 249 16.27 4.35 5.72
N PHE A 250 17.00 4.72 6.78
CA PHE A 250 18.30 5.39 6.64
C PHE A 250 19.22 4.62 5.70
N PHE A 251 19.39 3.30 5.91
CA PHE A 251 20.23 2.48 5.04
C PHE A 251 19.61 2.21 3.67
N ALA A 252 18.29 2.09 3.56
CA ALA A 252 17.63 1.76 2.31
C ALA A 252 17.58 2.92 1.32
N SER A 253 17.23 4.13 1.78
CA SER A 253 16.98 5.30 0.91
C SER A 253 17.41 6.63 1.52
N GLY A 254 17.62 6.74 2.84
CA GLY A 254 17.90 8.01 3.51
C GLY A 254 19.31 8.56 3.24
N ILE A 255 20.32 7.69 3.09
CA ILE A 255 21.73 8.11 2.92
C ILE A 255 21.90 9.09 1.75
N THR A 256 21.24 8.87 0.63
CA THR A 256 21.32 9.75 -0.54
C THR A 256 20.78 11.15 -0.25
N GLY A 257 19.70 11.22 0.54
CA GLY A 257 19.15 12.49 1.01
C GLY A 257 20.11 13.23 1.93
N VAL A 258 20.80 12.52 2.83
CA VAL A 258 21.82 13.11 3.72
C VAL A 258 23.03 13.63 2.92
N VAL A 259 23.52 12.85 1.95
CA VAL A 259 24.60 13.32 1.03
C VAL A 259 24.20 14.60 0.33
N ASN A 260 22.94 14.67 -0.13
CA ASN A 260 22.41 15.87 -0.77
C ASN A 260 22.33 17.06 0.19
N ALA A 261 21.92 16.85 1.43
CA ALA A 261 21.86 17.90 2.46
C ALA A 261 23.24 18.49 2.75
N VAL A 262 24.25 17.63 2.94
CA VAL A 262 25.64 18.06 3.16
C VAL A 262 26.18 18.80 1.94
N TYR A 263 25.97 18.25 0.73
CA TYR A 263 26.42 18.86 -0.51
C TYR A 263 25.84 20.28 -0.74
N ASN A 264 24.57 20.48 -0.35
CA ASN A 264 23.88 21.77 -0.49
C ASN A 264 23.99 22.66 0.75
N GLU A 265 24.77 22.27 1.75
CA GLU A 265 24.96 23.01 3.01
C GLU A 265 23.61 23.41 3.63
N THR A 266 22.67 22.44 3.68
CA THR A 266 21.33 22.69 4.20
C THR A 266 21.31 22.42 5.70
N ASP A 267 20.92 23.43 6.49
CA ASP A 267 20.86 23.34 7.94
C ASP A 267 19.53 22.69 8.40
N ILE A 268 19.61 21.37 8.65
CA ILE A 268 18.50 20.55 9.15
C ILE A 268 18.97 19.68 10.31
N VAL A 269 18.05 19.29 11.18
CA VAL A 269 18.30 18.33 12.25
C VAL A 269 17.79 16.97 11.85
N LEU A 270 18.70 16.02 11.58
CA LEU A 270 18.37 14.63 11.25
C LEU A 270 18.35 13.78 12.51
N ILE A 271 17.22 13.17 12.82
CA ILE A 271 17.08 12.23 13.93
C ILE A 271 16.85 10.82 13.38
N VAL A 272 17.89 9.98 13.48
CA VAL A 272 17.79 8.56 13.13
C VAL A 272 17.28 7.78 14.34
N LEU A 273 16.07 7.25 14.22
CA LEU A 273 15.39 6.48 15.25
C LEU A 273 15.86 5.01 15.17
N ASP A 274 16.96 4.69 15.88
CA ASP A 274 17.59 3.37 15.88
C ASP A 274 16.96 2.47 16.95
N ASN A 275 16.14 1.51 16.52
CA ASN A 275 15.64 0.42 17.34
C ASN A 275 16.23 -0.94 16.94
N SER A 276 17.21 -0.93 16.03
CA SER A 276 17.92 -2.10 15.50
C SER A 276 16.99 -3.17 14.88
N THR A 277 15.88 -2.76 14.29
CA THR A 277 14.96 -3.67 13.58
C THR A 277 13.99 -2.93 12.68
N THR A 278 13.56 -3.57 11.58
CA THR A 278 12.42 -3.10 10.76
C THR A 278 11.12 -3.64 11.35
N ALA A 279 10.67 -3.04 12.46
CA ALA A 279 9.65 -3.63 13.33
C ALA A 279 8.26 -3.76 12.67
N MET A 280 7.76 -2.73 12.01
CA MET A 280 6.38 -2.66 11.50
C MET A 280 6.04 -3.76 10.50
N THR A 281 7.00 -4.20 9.70
CA THR A 281 6.81 -5.21 8.64
C THR A 281 7.19 -6.62 9.04
N GLY A 282 7.58 -6.87 10.29
CA GLY A 282 7.86 -8.19 10.84
C GLY A 282 9.29 -8.41 11.34
N HIS A 283 9.94 -7.37 11.84
CA HIS A 283 11.27 -7.43 12.47
C HIS A 283 12.39 -7.92 11.54
N GLN A 284 12.36 -7.48 10.28
CA GLN A 284 13.42 -7.81 9.32
C GLN A 284 14.75 -7.16 9.72
N PRO A 285 15.87 -7.85 9.48
CA PRO A 285 17.19 -7.27 9.63
C PRO A 285 17.48 -6.22 8.55
N HIS A 286 18.38 -5.29 8.87
CA HIS A 286 18.93 -4.28 7.98
C HIS A 286 20.44 -4.11 8.28
N PRO A 287 21.22 -3.37 7.47
CA PRO A 287 22.68 -3.28 7.64
C PRO A 287 23.16 -2.86 9.04
N GLY A 288 22.35 -2.11 9.77
CA GLY A 288 22.63 -1.68 11.15
C GLY A 288 22.33 -2.74 12.22
N THR A 289 21.80 -3.92 11.90
CA THR A 289 21.46 -4.96 12.89
C THR A 289 22.61 -5.91 13.19
N GLY A 290 23.53 -6.10 12.24
CA GLY A 290 24.59 -7.12 12.34
C GLY A 290 24.10 -8.54 12.07
N VAL A 291 22.95 -8.70 11.40
CA VAL A 291 22.36 -10.00 11.04
C VAL A 291 21.87 -9.94 9.60
N THR A 292 22.01 -11.02 8.83
CA THR A 292 21.51 -11.13 7.45
C THR A 292 20.21 -11.93 7.38
N MET A 293 19.47 -11.77 6.27
CA MET A 293 18.30 -12.58 5.97
C MET A 293 18.63 -13.94 5.33
N MET A 294 19.87 -14.15 4.89
CA MET A 294 20.22 -15.27 4.01
C MET A 294 19.95 -16.65 4.60
N ASP A 295 20.07 -16.81 5.92
CA ASP A 295 19.81 -18.10 6.59
C ASP A 295 18.35 -18.30 7.02
N MET A 296 17.55 -17.23 7.06
CA MET A 296 16.13 -17.32 7.40
C MET A 296 15.33 -18.16 6.39
N VAL A 297 15.80 -18.23 5.14
CA VAL A 297 15.14 -18.97 4.05
C VAL A 297 15.56 -20.44 4.01
N LYS A 298 16.74 -20.79 4.52
CA LYS A 298 17.33 -22.14 4.39
C LYS A 298 16.99 -23.10 5.54
N LYS A 299 16.66 -22.60 6.71
CA LYS A 299 16.37 -23.45 7.88
C LYS A 299 14.87 -23.56 8.12
N LYS A 300 14.34 -24.79 8.02
CA LYS A 300 12.99 -25.18 8.48
C LYS A 300 12.88 -25.16 10.03
N ASP A 301 13.84 -24.64 10.75
CA ASP A 301 13.86 -24.59 12.20
C ASP A 301 13.05 -23.42 12.75
N THR A 302 12.38 -23.67 13.86
CA THR A 302 11.42 -22.79 14.53
C THR A 302 12.02 -21.52 15.15
N ASN A 303 13.31 -21.25 14.95
CA ASN A 303 13.98 -20.04 15.41
C ASN A 303 15.05 -19.61 14.38
N PRO A 304 14.64 -18.90 13.30
CA PRO A 304 15.56 -18.45 12.27
C PRO A 304 16.47 -17.36 12.84
N LYS A 305 17.64 -17.76 13.33
CA LYS A 305 18.74 -16.83 13.60
C LYS A 305 19.43 -16.59 12.27
N GLY A 306 19.32 -15.36 11.72
CA GLY A 306 20.10 -14.97 10.56
C GLY A 306 21.61 -15.12 10.80
N GLU A 307 22.39 -15.18 9.74
CA GLU A 307 23.86 -15.18 9.86
C GLU A 307 24.35 -13.91 10.54
N ILE A 308 25.23 -14.06 11.53
CA ILE A 308 25.90 -12.92 12.16
C ILE A 308 26.87 -12.32 11.14
N THR A 309 26.77 -11.02 10.92
CA THR A 309 27.59 -10.24 10.00
C THR A 309 28.10 -8.97 10.68
N HIS A 310 28.91 -8.21 9.95
CA HIS A 310 29.42 -6.95 10.45
C HIS A 310 28.28 -5.90 10.53
N LYS A 311 28.09 -5.32 11.71
CA LYS A 311 27.15 -4.21 11.91
C LYS A 311 27.70 -2.92 11.34
N ILE A 312 26.98 -2.27 10.41
CA ILE A 312 27.35 -0.95 9.90
C ILE A 312 26.89 0.13 10.88
N SER A 313 27.83 0.98 11.29
CA SER A 313 27.54 2.08 12.21
C SER A 313 26.93 3.28 11.47
N ILE A 314 25.74 3.69 11.87
CA ILE A 314 25.06 4.91 11.38
C ILE A 314 25.94 6.14 11.64
N GLU A 315 26.50 6.24 12.85
CA GLU A 315 27.39 7.34 13.23
C GLU A 315 28.62 7.44 12.32
N ALA A 316 29.28 6.31 12.03
CA ALA A 316 30.45 6.28 11.14
C ALA A 316 30.08 6.70 9.71
N VAL A 317 28.91 6.29 9.21
CA VAL A 317 28.41 6.66 7.88
C VAL A 317 28.14 8.17 7.82
N LEU A 318 27.43 8.72 8.81
CA LEU A 318 27.14 10.15 8.88
C LEU A 318 28.41 11.01 8.92
N LYS A 319 29.40 10.62 9.74
CA LYS A 319 30.71 11.28 9.80
C LYS A 319 31.47 11.19 8.46
N ALA A 320 31.42 10.03 7.80
CA ALA A 320 32.07 9.83 6.50
C ALA A 320 31.41 10.66 5.38
N ILE A 321 30.11 10.92 5.45
CA ILE A 321 29.39 11.83 4.52
C ILE A 321 29.81 13.30 4.75
N GLY A 322 30.26 13.66 5.95
CA GLY A 322 30.66 15.01 6.32
C GLY A 322 29.63 15.77 7.15
N VAL A 323 28.73 15.07 7.83
CA VAL A 323 27.81 15.70 8.79
C VAL A 323 28.63 16.32 9.92
N VAL A 324 28.39 17.60 10.20
CA VAL A 324 29.23 18.43 11.10
C VAL A 324 29.14 17.97 12.54
N SER A 325 27.94 17.70 13.05
CA SER A 325 27.71 17.20 14.41
C SER A 325 26.92 15.90 14.36
N VAL A 326 27.40 14.87 15.06
CA VAL A 326 26.75 13.56 15.16
C VAL A 326 26.81 13.11 16.62
N GLU A 327 25.65 13.05 17.25
CA GLU A 327 25.49 12.63 18.61
C GLU A 327 24.65 11.36 18.73
N LYS A 328 24.95 10.53 19.72
CA LYS A 328 24.18 9.34 20.03
C LYS A 328 23.58 9.48 21.43
N VAL A 329 22.27 9.51 21.49
CA VAL A 329 21.52 9.77 22.72
C VAL A 329 20.59 8.59 23.03
N ASN A 330 20.47 8.26 24.32
CA ASN A 330 19.44 7.35 24.80
C ASN A 330 18.18 8.17 25.10
N PRO A 331 17.07 7.97 24.38
CA PRO A 331 15.88 8.81 24.56
C PRO A 331 15.19 8.64 25.92
N PHE A 332 15.54 7.60 26.68
CA PHE A 332 15.03 7.44 28.06
C PHE A 332 15.84 8.25 29.10
N GLU A 333 17.01 8.79 28.73
CA GLU A 333 17.74 9.79 29.50
C GLU A 333 17.25 11.18 29.08
N LEU A 334 16.03 11.49 29.50
CA LEU A 334 15.23 12.58 28.92
C LEU A 334 15.94 13.94 28.93
N ASP A 335 16.56 14.33 30.04
CA ASP A 335 17.25 15.62 30.14
C ASP A 335 18.38 15.72 29.12
N LYS A 336 19.20 14.66 28.98
CA LYS A 336 20.26 14.62 27.97
C LYS A 336 19.70 14.63 26.54
N ALA A 337 18.54 14.01 26.32
CA ALA A 337 17.91 13.97 25.01
C ALA A 337 17.27 15.29 24.61
N ILE A 338 16.90 16.13 25.59
CA ILE A 338 16.39 17.48 25.37
C ILE A 338 17.56 18.45 25.11
N ASP A 339 18.68 18.27 25.80
CA ASP A 339 19.86 19.14 25.70
C ASP A 339 20.66 18.91 24.41
N ALA A 340 20.64 17.70 23.85
CA ALA A 340 21.31 17.31 22.63
C ALA A 340 20.62 17.90 21.38
#